data_6f1c9a125f30a25bdd579fcbca0118d5
#
_entry.id   6f1c9a125f30a25bdd579fcbca0118d5
#
_cell.length_a   1.000
_cell.length_b   1.000
_cell.length_c   1.000
_cell.angle_alpha   90.00
_cell.angle_beta   90.00
_cell.angle_gamma   90.00
#
_symmetry.space_group_name_H-M   'P 1'
#
loop_
_entity.id
_entity.type
_entity.pdbx_description
1 polymer ?
#
loop_
_entity_poly.entity_id
_entity_poly.type
_entity_poly.pdbx_seq_one_letter_code
_entity_poly.pdbx_strand_id
1 'polypeptide(L)'
;MIFDQTNAGIIKGTFSGQYVAYVHLTVDPTGDAVYQALDVCTCTVGGKSGTLYFYEQGTITKFVLLSSTATIVGGTDQLAKLQGNIALQGIVYDPLLGLTMGTYAGQIWHGSAGD
;
A
#
# COMPACT_ATOMS: atom_id res chain seq x y z
N MET A 1 -20.59 7.93 2.42
CA MET A 1 -20.01 8.05 3.76
C MET A 1 -18.50 8.08 3.63
N ILE A 2 -17.87 8.99 4.32
CA ILE A 2 -16.42 9.23 4.19
C ILE A 2 -15.75 8.89 5.50
N PHE A 3 -14.63 8.14 5.42
CA PHE A 3 -13.83 7.78 6.59
C PHE A 3 -12.37 8.09 6.31
N ASP A 4 -11.70 8.67 7.29
CA ASP A 4 -10.24 8.79 7.30
C ASP A 4 -9.72 7.82 8.37
N GLN A 5 -8.78 6.96 7.96
CA GLN A 5 -8.25 5.91 8.82
C GLN A 5 -6.74 5.91 8.77
N THR A 6 -6.14 5.47 9.87
CA THR A 6 -4.71 5.17 9.93
C THR A 6 -4.56 3.71 10.28
N ASN A 7 -3.95 2.94 9.37
CA ASN A 7 -3.79 1.50 9.54
C ASN A 7 -2.30 1.17 9.57
N ALA A 8 -1.93 0.27 10.47
CA ALA A 8 -0.56 -0.21 10.58
C ALA A 8 -0.51 -1.71 10.34
N GLY A 9 0.57 -2.18 9.73
CA GLY A 9 0.71 -3.59 9.46
C GLY A 9 2.15 -3.98 9.12
N ILE A 10 2.30 -5.23 8.69
CA ILE A 10 3.57 -5.76 8.22
C ILE A 10 3.44 -6.20 6.78
N ILE A 11 4.53 -6.07 6.04
CA ILE A 11 4.64 -6.54 4.67
C ILE A 11 5.82 -7.53 4.61
N LYS A 12 5.68 -8.55 3.81
CA LYS A 12 6.69 -9.60 3.63
C LYS A 12 6.90 -9.86 2.14
N GLY A 13 7.99 -10.53 1.83
CA GLY A 13 8.34 -10.88 0.46
C GLY A 13 9.39 -9.93 -0.08
N THR A 14 9.20 -9.43 -1.29
CA THR A 14 10.12 -8.48 -1.92
C THR A 14 10.32 -7.25 -1.03
N PHE A 15 9.23 -6.74 -0.46
CA PHE A 15 9.27 -5.72 0.57
C PHE A 15 9.11 -6.41 1.91
N SER A 16 10.02 -6.15 2.84
CA SER A 16 9.93 -6.69 4.21
C SER A 16 10.01 -5.58 5.22
N GLY A 17 9.03 -5.48 6.09
CA GLY A 17 9.03 -4.45 7.11
C GLY A 17 7.67 -4.14 7.69
N GLN A 18 7.56 -2.92 8.19
CA GLN A 18 6.33 -2.41 8.79
C GLN A 18 5.85 -1.20 8.00
N TYR A 19 4.55 -1.07 7.88
CA TYR A 19 3.96 0.08 7.19
C TYR A 19 2.87 0.72 8.02
N VAL A 20 2.63 2.00 7.71
CA VAL A 20 1.49 2.76 8.18
C VAL A 20 0.81 3.33 6.95
N ALA A 21 -0.49 3.10 6.82
CA ALA A 21 -1.29 3.61 5.72
C ALA A 21 -2.24 4.68 6.23
N TYR A 22 -2.22 5.84 5.57
CA TYR A 22 -3.14 6.94 5.83
C TYR A 22 -4.19 6.91 4.73
N VAL A 23 -5.41 6.47 5.07
CA VAL A 23 -6.44 6.08 4.12
C VAL A 23 -7.60 7.05 4.13
N HIS A 24 -8.02 7.47 2.93
CA HIS A 24 -9.26 8.19 2.70
C HIS A 24 -10.22 7.27 1.96
N LEU A 25 -11.34 6.94 2.58
CA LEU A 25 -12.29 5.94 2.12
C LEU A 25 -13.65 6.57 1.89
N THR A 26 -14.23 6.32 0.71
CA THR A 26 -15.60 6.72 0.39
C THR A 26 -16.44 5.48 0.13
N VAL A 27 -17.47 5.29 0.96
CA VAL A 27 -18.35 4.11 0.91
C VAL A 27 -19.70 4.53 0.37
N ASP A 28 -20.20 3.80 -0.63
CA ASP A 28 -21.54 4.03 -1.16
C ASP A 28 -22.60 3.22 -0.39
N PRO A 29 -23.90 3.48 -0.65
CA PRO A 29 -24.96 2.77 0.08
C PRO A 29 -25.02 1.26 -0.18
N THR A 30 -24.37 0.76 -1.23
CA THR A 30 -24.36 -0.67 -1.55
C THR A 30 -23.28 -1.43 -0.80
N GLY A 31 -22.40 -0.73 -0.07
CA GLY A 31 -21.30 -1.36 0.64
C GLY A 31 -20.02 -1.47 -0.18
N ASP A 32 -19.98 -0.85 -1.36
CA ASP A 32 -18.78 -0.74 -2.16
C ASP A 32 -18.05 0.55 -1.80
N ALA A 33 -16.74 0.52 -1.83
CA ALA A 33 -15.93 1.66 -1.46
C ALA A 33 -14.80 1.89 -2.46
N VAL A 34 -14.41 3.15 -2.59
CA VAL A 34 -13.17 3.55 -3.26
C VAL A 34 -12.28 4.21 -2.23
N TYR A 35 -10.97 4.07 -2.39
CA TYR A 35 -10.04 4.69 -1.44
C TYR A 35 -8.75 5.14 -2.10
N GLN A 36 -8.11 6.09 -1.44
CA GLN A 36 -6.75 6.52 -1.72
C GLN A 36 -5.98 6.46 -0.41
N ALA A 37 -4.71 6.12 -0.49
CA ALA A 37 -3.87 6.04 0.69
C ALA A 37 -2.44 6.47 0.39
N LEU A 38 -1.80 7.03 1.40
CA LEU A 38 -0.35 7.15 1.45
C LEU A 38 0.15 6.06 2.38
N ASP A 39 0.96 5.16 1.86
CA ASP A 39 1.57 4.08 2.63
C ASP A 39 3.03 4.43 2.90
N VAL A 40 3.41 4.39 4.15
CA VAL A 40 4.79 4.66 4.58
C VAL A 40 5.37 3.36 5.12
N CYS A 41 6.32 2.80 4.40
CA CYS A 41 6.93 1.52 4.73
C CYS A 41 8.35 1.71 5.20
N THR A 42 8.64 1.24 6.40
CA THR A 42 10.03 1.09 6.85
C THR A 42 10.45 -0.30 6.42
N CYS A 43 11.20 -0.36 5.35
CA CYS A 43 11.32 -1.58 4.56
C CYS A 43 12.76 -1.95 4.24
N THR A 44 12.95 -3.25 3.98
CA THR A 44 14.15 -3.80 3.35
C THR A 44 13.75 -4.43 2.02
N VAL A 45 14.48 -4.09 0.97
CA VAL A 45 14.26 -4.60 -0.39
C VAL A 45 15.60 -5.02 -0.96
N GLY A 46 15.77 -6.33 -1.21
CA GLY A 46 17.02 -6.85 -1.75
C GLY A 46 18.24 -6.55 -0.90
N GLY A 47 18.10 -6.58 0.43
CA GLY A 47 19.18 -6.27 1.36
C GLY A 47 19.43 -4.78 1.59
N LYS A 48 18.67 -3.90 0.94
CA LYS A 48 18.78 -2.45 1.10
C LYS A 48 17.63 -1.95 1.95
N SER A 49 17.92 -1.04 2.87
CA SER A 49 16.95 -0.55 3.85
C SER A 49 16.69 0.93 3.71
N GLY A 50 15.49 1.34 4.06
CA GLY A 50 15.07 2.72 4.08
C GLY A 50 13.58 2.84 4.30
N THR A 51 13.05 4.02 4.01
CA THR A 51 11.61 4.27 4.04
C THR A 51 11.11 4.45 2.63
N LEU A 52 10.02 3.76 2.29
CA LEU A 52 9.33 3.91 1.01
C LEU A 52 7.97 4.54 1.21
N TYR A 53 7.61 5.39 0.26
CA TYR A 53 6.30 6.03 0.21
C TYR A 53 5.58 5.53 -1.01
N PHE A 54 4.38 4.98 -0.81
CA PHE A 54 3.51 4.52 -1.90
C PHE A 54 2.26 5.36 -1.93
N TYR A 55 1.82 5.70 -3.14
CA TYR A 55 0.46 6.16 -3.35
C TYR A 55 -0.37 4.98 -3.79
N GLU A 56 -1.39 4.66 -3.02
CA GLU A 56 -2.27 3.52 -3.26
C GLU A 56 -3.67 4.03 -3.57
N GLN A 57 -4.31 3.39 -4.56
CA GLN A 57 -5.72 3.63 -4.85
C GLN A 57 -6.38 2.32 -5.22
N GLY A 58 -7.62 2.16 -4.80
CA GLY A 58 -8.30 0.90 -5.04
C GLY A 58 -9.75 0.91 -4.62
N THR A 59 -10.29 -0.30 -4.59
CA THR A 59 -11.69 -0.55 -4.27
C THR A 59 -11.80 -1.63 -3.22
N ILE A 60 -12.88 -1.56 -2.45
CA ILE A 60 -13.30 -2.62 -1.55
C ILE A 60 -14.73 -2.95 -1.93
N THR A 61 -14.98 -4.19 -2.34
CA THR A 61 -16.30 -4.63 -2.79
C THR A 61 -17.02 -5.33 -1.65
N LYS A 62 -18.21 -4.86 -1.33
CA LYS A 62 -19.07 -5.42 -0.27
C LYS A 62 -18.36 -5.54 1.08
N PHE A 63 -17.51 -4.58 1.41
CA PHE A 63 -16.71 -4.54 2.63
C PHE A 63 -15.69 -5.68 2.78
N VAL A 64 -15.48 -6.51 1.76
CA VAL A 64 -14.67 -7.71 1.87
C VAL A 64 -13.53 -7.77 0.88
N LEU A 65 -13.81 -7.60 -0.42
CA LEU A 65 -12.81 -7.80 -1.46
C LEU A 65 -12.05 -6.52 -1.74
N LEU A 66 -10.73 -6.57 -1.52
CA LEU A 66 -9.82 -5.45 -1.75
C LEU A 66 -9.06 -5.68 -3.05
N SER A 67 -9.03 -4.67 -3.91
CA SER A 67 -8.20 -4.64 -5.12
C SER A 67 -7.65 -3.24 -5.27
N SER A 68 -6.33 -3.13 -5.36
CA SER A 68 -5.69 -1.82 -5.46
C SER A 68 -4.41 -1.87 -6.26
N THR A 69 -3.93 -0.68 -6.60
CA THR A 69 -2.60 -0.47 -7.17
C THR A 69 -1.86 0.54 -6.31
N ALA A 70 -0.57 0.31 -6.11
CA ALA A 70 0.29 1.21 -5.37
C ALA A 70 1.53 1.53 -6.21
N THR A 71 1.90 2.80 -6.22
CA THR A 71 3.06 3.30 -6.95
C THR A 71 4.03 3.91 -5.96
N ILE A 72 5.31 3.58 -6.09
CA ILE A 72 6.35 4.21 -5.28
C ILE A 72 6.47 5.66 -5.70
N VAL A 73 6.26 6.57 -4.75
CA VAL A 73 6.32 8.02 -5.00
C VAL A 73 7.52 8.67 -4.32
N GLY A 74 8.28 7.92 -3.54
CA GLY A 74 9.49 8.42 -2.91
C GLY A 74 10.16 7.36 -2.06
N GLY A 75 11.39 7.63 -1.66
CA GLY A 75 12.14 6.75 -0.78
C GLY A 75 13.30 7.49 -0.14
N THR A 76 13.88 6.87 0.88
CA THR A 76 15.02 7.41 1.62
C THR A 76 16.16 6.41 1.67
N ASP A 77 17.34 6.89 2.05
CA ASP A 77 18.53 6.07 2.28
C ASP A 77 18.85 5.19 1.06
N GLN A 78 19.00 3.90 1.26
CA GLN A 78 19.34 2.98 0.17
C GLN A 78 18.18 2.74 -0.81
N LEU A 79 16.96 3.20 -0.47
CA LEU A 79 15.78 3.06 -1.31
C LEU A 79 15.38 4.35 -2.03
N ALA A 80 16.23 5.37 -1.98
CA ALA A 80 15.91 6.70 -2.52
C ALA A 80 15.60 6.70 -4.02
N LYS A 81 16.17 5.76 -4.79
CA LYS A 81 15.97 5.69 -6.24
C LYS A 81 15.13 4.50 -6.66
N LEU A 82 14.52 3.80 -5.71
CA LEU A 82 13.64 2.69 -6.05
C LEU A 82 12.33 3.22 -6.62
N GLN A 83 11.92 2.64 -7.72
CA GLN A 83 10.69 2.96 -8.42
C GLN A 83 9.91 1.67 -8.66
N GLY A 84 8.62 1.81 -8.92
CA GLY A 84 7.82 0.67 -9.25
C GLY A 84 6.35 0.85 -8.96
N ASN A 85 5.61 -0.16 -9.35
CA ASN A 85 4.19 -0.26 -9.05
C ASN A 85 3.84 -1.71 -8.75
N ILE A 86 2.87 -1.87 -7.87
CA ILE A 86 2.37 -3.18 -7.47
C ILE A 86 0.85 -3.18 -7.50
N ALA A 87 0.30 -4.35 -7.80
CA ALA A 87 -1.12 -4.62 -7.66
C ALA A 87 -1.33 -5.44 -6.39
N LEU A 88 -2.30 -5.06 -5.60
CA LEU A 88 -2.64 -5.72 -4.35
C LEU A 88 -4.02 -6.33 -4.47
N GLN A 89 -4.17 -7.54 -3.94
CA GLN A 89 -5.46 -8.22 -3.83
C GLN A 89 -5.55 -8.82 -2.44
N GLY A 90 -6.71 -8.70 -1.83
CA GLY A 90 -6.87 -9.20 -0.49
C GLY A 90 -8.30 -9.17 0.00
N ILE A 91 -8.43 -9.42 1.29
CA ILE A 91 -9.70 -9.37 1.97
C ILE A 91 -9.60 -8.43 3.17
N VAL A 92 -10.71 -7.76 3.45
CA VAL A 92 -10.90 -7.01 4.70
C VAL A 92 -11.60 -7.97 5.65
N TYR A 93 -10.91 -8.45 6.68
CA TYR A 93 -11.48 -9.42 7.60
C TYR A 93 -12.03 -8.75 8.86
N ASP A 94 -11.68 -7.51 9.12
CA ASP A 94 -12.30 -6.70 10.15
C ASP A 94 -12.40 -5.24 9.68
N PRO A 95 -13.53 -4.84 9.08
CA PRO A 95 -13.67 -3.50 8.54
C PRO A 95 -13.69 -2.40 9.61
N LEU A 96 -14.08 -2.72 10.84
CA LEU A 96 -14.11 -1.72 11.92
C LEU A 96 -12.71 -1.36 12.36
N LEU A 97 -11.78 -2.31 12.35
CA LEU A 97 -10.38 -2.10 12.71
C LEU A 97 -9.50 -1.84 11.49
N GLY A 98 -10.05 -1.92 10.27
CA GLY A 98 -9.27 -1.76 9.05
C GLY A 98 -8.29 -2.90 8.81
N LEU A 99 -8.53 -4.08 9.36
CA LEU A 99 -7.62 -5.21 9.24
C LEU A 99 -7.81 -5.92 7.92
N THR A 100 -6.73 -6.08 7.18
CA THR A 100 -6.71 -6.71 5.85
C THR A 100 -5.60 -7.74 5.77
N MET A 101 -5.76 -8.68 4.85
CA MET A 101 -4.71 -9.59 4.46
C MET A 101 -4.77 -9.82 2.95
N GLY A 102 -3.63 -10.00 2.32
CA GLY A 102 -3.62 -10.16 0.87
C GLY A 102 -2.23 -10.41 0.32
N THR A 103 -2.16 -10.37 -0.98
CA THR A 103 -0.93 -10.56 -1.75
C THR A 103 -0.69 -9.39 -2.67
N TYR A 104 0.56 -9.22 -3.10
CA TYR A 104 0.91 -8.22 -4.08
C TYR A 104 1.82 -8.79 -5.15
N ALA A 105 1.76 -8.20 -6.33
CA ALA A 105 2.64 -8.52 -7.44
C ALA A 105 2.84 -7.27 -8.30
N GLY A 106 3.99 -7.14 -8.91
CA GLY A 106 4.28 -5.99 -9.76
C GLY A 106 5.72 -5.94 -10.18
N GLN A 107 6.19 -4.74 -10.45
CA GLN A 107 7.54 -4.49 -10.94
C GLN A 107 8.19 -3.38 -10.15
N ILE A 108 9.47 -3.59 -9.83
CA ILE A 108 10.31 -2.57 -9.20
C ILE A 108 11.61 -2.45 -9.99
N TRP A 109 12.18 -1.24 -10.00
CA TRP A 109 13.48 -0.97 -10.62
C TRP A 109 14.13 0.21 -9.93
N HIS A 110 15.45 0.32 -10.08
CA HIS A 110 16.18 1.48 -9.61
C HIS A 110 16.29 2.50 -10.73
N GLY A 111 16.10 3.78 -10.38
CA GLY A 111 16.38 4.85 -11.29
C GLY A 111 17.88 4.88 -11.63
N SER A 112 18.21 5.27 -12.86
CA SER A 112 19.59 5.43 -13.25
C SER A 112 20.21 6.66 -12.60
N ALA A 113 21.55 6.77 -12.65
CA ALA A 113 22.26 7.89 -12.05
C ALA A 113 21.87 9.24 -12.66
N GLY A 114 21.32 9.26 -13.85
CA GLY A 114 20.82 10.47 -14.50
C GLY A 114 19.37 10.79 -14.27
N ASP A 115 18.68 9.96 -13.57
CA ASP A 115 17.25 10.09 -13.35
C ASP A 115 16.96 11.01 -12.18
#